data_a47f1c57d549376adcdcc5ef8e6d7e70
#
_entry.id   a47f1c57d549376adcdcc5ef8e6d7e70
#
_cell.length_a   1.000
_cell.length_b   1.000
_cell.length_c   1.000
_cell.angle_alpha   90.00
_cell.angle_beta   90.00
_cell.angle_gamma   90.00
#
_symmetry.space_group_name_H-M   'P 1'
#
loop_
_entity.id
_entity.type
_entity.pdbx_description
1 polymer ?
#
loop_
_entity_poly.entity_id
_entity_poly.type
_entity_poly.pdbx_seq_one_letter_code
_entity_poly.pdbx_strand_id
1 'polypeptide(L)'
;PEVTPPPSAILGTLGMTGLTAYFGMLEIGEPKEGETVVVSAAAGAVGSVAGQLAKMKGARVVGIAGGPEKCAWLVDELGFDATVDYKEDDWRRQLKEATPDGIDVDFENVGGEIMEAVFARMNKDGRVALCGLISGYNEDEPPPGPRSFGNLLIQRVKLQGFIILDYYARFGE
;
A
#
# COMPACT_ATOMS: atom_id res chain seq x y z
N PRO A 1 27.46 21.28 -6.23
CA PRO A 1 27.72 20.18 -7.15
C PRO A 1 26.43 19.42 -7.37
N GLU A 2 26.01 19.28 -8.64
CA GLU A 2 24.89 18.44 -9.01
C GLU A 2 25.26 16.99 -8.68
N VAL A 3 24.56 16.38 -7.73
CA VAL A 3 24.71 14.97 -7.42
C VAL A 3 23.91 14.18 -8.44
N THR A 4 24.57 13.56 -9.39
CA THR A 4 23.92 12.65 -10.34
C THR A 4 23.52 11.38 -9.57
N PRO A 5 22.22 11.04 -9.48
CA PRO A 5 21.81 9.83 -8.79
C PRO A 5 22.32 8.58 -9.53
N PRO A 6 22.59 7.48 -8.81
CA PRO A 6 23.01 6.25 -9.44
C PRO A 6 21.90 5.67 -10.35
N PRO A 7 22.25 4.90 -11.40
CA PRO A 7 21.26 4.32 -12.33
C PRO A 7 20.17 3.51 -11.63
N SER A 8 20.48 2.82 -10.54
CA SER A 8 19.52 2.07 -9.73
C SER A 8 18.45 2.98 -9.09
N ALA A 9 18.81 4.19 -8.65
CA ALA A 9 17.85 5.14 -8.13
C ALA A 9 16.95 5.70 -9.24
N ILE A 10 17.51 5.95 -10.44
CA ILE A 10 16.75 6.44 -11.60
C ILE A 10 15.73 5.38 -12.06
N LEU A 11 16.10 4.10 -12.07
CA LEU A 11 15.20 3.01 -12.46
C LEU A 11 14.21 2.63 -11.34
N GLY A 12 14.52 2.92 -10.09
CA GLY A 12 13.71 2.61 -8.91
C GLY A 12 12.97 3.83 -8.36
N THR A 13 13.48 4.37 -7.25
CA THR A 13 12.82 5.41 -6.46
C THR A 13 12.55 6.72 -7.22
N LEU A 14 13.42 7.11 -8.13
CA LEU A 14 13.25 8.28 -8.99
C LEU A 14 12.61 7.95 -10.35
N GLY A 15 12.31 6.70 -10.60
CA GLY A 15 11.70 6.22 -11.83
C GLY A 15 10.23 5.85 -11.65
N MET A 16 9.74 4.99 -12.55
CA MET A 16 8.33 4.63 -12.63
C MET A 16 7.76 4.10 -11.31
N THR A 17 8.50 3.28 -10.57
CA THR A 17 8.01 2.69 -9.32
C THR A 17 7.89 3.72 -8.21
N GLY A 18 8.86 4.63 -8.09
CA GLY A 18 8.79 5.72 -7.12
C GLY A 18 7.69 6.74 -7.45
N LEU A 19 7.56 7.10 -8.72
CA LEU A 19 6.47 7.98 -9.19
C LEU A 19 5.09 7.35 -8.98
N THR A 20 4.95 6.03 -9.21
CA THR A 20 3.71 5.30 -8.89
C THR A 20 3.38 5.42 -7.40
N ALA A 21 4.36 5.21 -6.54
CA ALA A 21 4.18 5.38 -5.09
C ALA A 21 3.81 6.83 -4.72
N TYR A 22 4.49 7.80 -5.31
CA TYR A 22 4.28 9.23 -5.05
C TYR A 22 2.84 9.66 -5.38
N PHE A 23 2.41 9.48 -6.61
CA PHE A 23 1.06 9.91 -7.02
C PHE A 23 -0.03 9.09 -6.33
N GLY A 24 0.12 7.77 -6.24
CA GLY A 24 -0.87 6.92 -5.58
C GLY A 24 -1.00 7.20 -4.09
N MET A 25 0.10 7.39 -3.38
CA MET A 25 0.05 7.65 -1.95
C MET A 25 -0.36 9.10 -1.64
N LEU A 26 0.24 10.08 -2.30
CA LEU A 26 0.06 11.48 -1.91
C LEU A 26 -1.17 12.14 -2.51
N GLU A 27 -1.65 11.72 -3.69
CA GLU A 27 -2.81 12.34 -4.34
C GLU A 27 -4.10 11.51 -4.25
N ILE A 28 -4.00 10.20 -4.08
CA ILE A 28 -5.17 9.33 -3.96
C ILE A 28 -5.36 8.87 -2.52
N GLY A 29 -4.30 8.38 -1.89
CA GLY A 29 -4.29 7.98 -0.48
C GLY A 29 -4.44 9.18 0.46
N GLU A 30 -3.79 10.28 0.16
CA GLU A 30 -3.81 11.54 0.93
C GLU A 30 -3.65 11.30 2.46
N PRO A 31 -2.60 10.57 2.90
CA PRO A 31 -2.45 10.23 4.30
C PRO A 31 -2.24 11.48 5.16
N LYS A 32 -2.83 11.47 6.34
CA LYS A 32 -2.74 12.55 7.33
C LYS A 32 -2.03 12.07 8.59
N GLU A 33 -1.52 13.01 9.35
CA GLU A 33 -0.92 12.74 10.65
C GLU A 33 -1.88 11.97 11.56
N GLY A 34 -1.39 10.87 12.15
CA GLY A 34 -2.16 10.02 13.06
C GLY A 34 -3.07 9.00 12.39
N GLU A 35 -3.28 9.04 11.07
CA GLU A 35 -4.02 8.02 10.35
C GLU A 35 -3.24 6.71 10.24
N THR A 36 -3.96 5.59 10.13
CA THR A 36 -3.38 4.27 9.88
C THR A 36 -3.40 3.97 8.38
N VAL A 37 -2.22 3.77 7.81
CA VAL A 37 -2.00 3.38 6.42
C VAL A 37 -1.58 1.92 6.36
N VAL A 38 -2.26 1.13 5.53
CA VAL A 38 -1.82 -0.22 5.18
C VAL A 38 -1.26 -0.21 3.77
N VAL A 39 -0.15 -0.92 3.57
CA VAL A 39 0.46 -1.11 2.25
C VAL A 39 0.58 -2.60 1.98
N SER A 40 -0.12 -3.11 0.97
CA SER A 40 0.05 -4.49 0.51
C SER A 40 1.26 -4.62 -0.41
N ALA A 41 1.91 -5.79 -0.44
CA ALA A 41 3.22 -6.01 -1.07
C ALA A 41 4.26 -4.94 -0.65
N ALA A 42 4.28 -4.60 0.64
CA ALA A 42 5.04 -3.49 1.19
C ALA A 42 6.55 -3.55 0.95
N ALA A 43 7.12 -4.76 0.86
CA ALA A 43 8.55 -4.95 0.56
C ALA A 43 8.89 -4.92 -0.94
N GLY A 44 7.90 -4.63 -1.79
CA GLY A 44 8.09 -4.45 -3.24
C GLY A 44 8.61 -3.04 -3.59
N ALA A 45 9.00 -2.86 -4.87
CA ALA A 45 9.59 -1.60 -5.34
C ALA A 45 8.67 -0.38 -5.19
N VAL A 46 7.36 -0.55 -5.38
CA VAL A 46 6.36 0.52 -5.17
C VAL A 46 6.00 0.62 -3.69
N GLY A 47 5.65 -0.52 -3.06
CA GLY A 47 5.16 -0.54 -1.68
C GLY A 47 6.14 0.03 -0.66
N SER A 48 7.44 -0.25 -0.82
CA SER A 48 8.48 0.25 0.08
C SER A 48 8.60 1.77 0.04
N VAL A 49 8.43 2.39 -1.12
CA VAL A 49 8.43 3.85 -1.26
C VAL A 49 7.12 4.43 -0.74
N ALA A 50 5.97 3.84 -1.10
CA ALA A 50 4.66 4.30 -0.66
C ALA A 50 4.55 4.39 0.86
N GLY A 51 5.03 3.36 1.57
CA GLY A 51 5.02 3.38 3.05
C GLY A 51 5.90 4.46 3.64
N GLN A 52 7.10 4.68 3.10
CA GLN A 52 7.97 5.76 3.56
C GLN A 52 7.34 7.14 3.31
N LEU A 53 6.69 7.35 2.17
CA LEU A 53 5.95 8.60 1.91
C LEU A 53 4.82 8.83 2.92
N ALA A 54 4.09 7.77 3.28
CA ALA A 54 3.07 7.85 4.33
C ALA A 54 3.68 8.19 5.70
N LYS A 55 4.84 7.59 6.05
CA LYS A 55 5.59 7.95 7.27
C LYS A 55 5.97 9.44 7.30
N MET A 56 6.43 9.98 6.17
CA MET A 56 6.78 11.42 6.06
C MET A 56 5.56 12.34 6.28
N LYS A 57 4.34 11.83 6.08
CA LYS A 57 3.08 12.55 6.39
C LYS A 57 2.61 12.38 7.84
N GLY A 58 3.38 11.69 8.68
CA GLY A 58 3.04 11.46 10.09
C GLY A 58 2.03 10.33 10.31
N ALA A 59 1.77 9.49 9.31
CA ALA A 59 0.88 8.36 9.45
C ALA A 59 1.56 7.18 10.18
N ARG A 60 0.74 6.36 10.84
CA ARG A 60 1.10 5.02 11.28
C ARG A 60 1.06 4.09 10.08
N VAL A 61 2.15 3.40 9.77
CA VAL A 61 2.25 2.55 8.58
C VAL A 61 2.41 1.09 8.95
N VAL A 62 1.52 0.26 8.39
CA VAL A 62 1.52 -1.19 8.53
C VAL A 62 1.80 -1.83 7.16
N GLY A 63 2.87 -2.62 7.08
CA GLY A 63 3.25 -3.31 5.85
C GLY A 63 2.79 -4.76 5.82
N ILE A 64 2.16 -5.20 4.73
CA ILE A 64 1.88 -6.62 4.49
C ILE A 64 2.94 -7.16 3.53
N ALA A 65 3.71 -8.14 3.99
CA ALA A 65 4.79 -8.77 3.22
C ALA A 65 4.85 -10.28 3.48
N GLY A 66 5.65 -11.01 2.74
CA GLY A 66 5.79 -12.46 2.91
C GLY A 66 7.16 -12.88 3.41
N GLY A 67 7.18 -13.40 4.60
CA GLY A 67 8.34 -13.93 5.29
C GLY A 67 8.99 -12.95 6.28
N PRO A 68 9.59 -13.51 7.35
CA PRO A 68 10.09 -12.73 8.48
C PRO A 68 11.18 -11.73 8.11
N GLU A 69 12.05 -12.09 7.16
CA GLU A 69 13.14 -11.20 6.71
C GLU A 69 12.62 -9.90 6.10
N LYS A 70 11.57 -9.99 5.25
CA LYS A 70 10.94 -8.80 4.64
C LYS A 70 10.20 -7.96 5.67
N CYS A 71 9.53 -8.64 6.60
CA CYS A 71 8.83 -7.96 7.70
C CYS A 71 9.82 -7.20 8.61
N ALA A 72 10.93 -7.83 8.98
CA ALA A 72 11.99 -7.18 9.76
C ALA A 72 12.59 -5.99 9.00
N TRP A 73 12.93 -6.16 7.72
CA TRP A 73 13.48 -5.08 6.91
C TRP A 73 12.57 -3.86 6.83
N LEU A 74 11.25 -4.06 6.69
CA LEU A 74 10.29 -2.95 6.68
C LEU A 74 10.30 -2.15 7.98
N VAL A 75 10.42 -2.81 9.12
CA VAL A 75 10.45 -2.14 10.43
C VAL A 75 11.81 -1.53 10.71
N ASP A 76 12.87 -2.31 10.59
CA ASP A 76 14.20 -1.94 11.06
C ASP A 76 14.88 -0.91 10.15
N GLU A 77 14.65 -1.01 8.82
CA GLU A 77 15.33 -0.17 7.83
C GLU A 77 14.43 0.92 7.24
N LEU A 78 13.13 0.63 7.04
CA LEU A 78 12.22 1.59 6.40
C LEU A 78 11.30 2.33 7.39
N GLY A 79 11.35 1.97 8.69
CA GLY A 79 10.63 2.67 9.74
C GLY A 79 9.12 2.47 9.73
N PHE A 80 8.63 1.34 9.19
CA PHE A 80 7.23 0.95 9.34
C PHE A 80 6.92 0.67 10.82
N ASP A 81 5.73 1.00 11.27
CA ASP A 81 5.34 0.84 12.68
C ASP A 81 4.97 -0.60 13.03
N ALA A 82 4.50 -1.38 12.06
CA ALA A 82 4.19 -2.79 12.20
C ALA A 82 4.19 -3.51 10.86
N THR A 83 4.28 -4.83 10.90
CA THR A 83 4.18 -5.68 9.72
C THR A 83 3.27 -6.86 9.96
N VAL A 84 2.75 -7.41 8.86
CA VAL A 84 1.95 -8.62 8.81
C VAL A 84 2.59 -9.58 7.83
N ASP A 85 2.97 -10.77 8.30
CA ASP A 85 3.44 -11.83 7.43
C ASP A 85 2.24 -12.64 6.90
N TYR A 86 1.86 -12.40 5.64
CA TYR A 86 0.71 -13.07 5.05
C TYR A 86 0.92 -14.57 4.80
N LYS A 87 2.12 -15.09 5.01
CA LYS A 87 2.42 -16.53 4.92
C LYS A 87 2.13 -17.29 6.20
N GLU A 88 1.93 -16.62 7.32
CA GLU A 88 1.56 -17.23 8.57
C GLU A 88 0.05 -17.51 8.61
N ASP A 89 -0.34 -18.63 9.22
CA ASP A 89 -1.76 -19.04 9.29
C ASP A 89 -2.65 -18.01 10.00
N ASP A 90 -2.07 -17.24 10.91
CA ASP A 90 -2.76 -16.25 11.74
C ASP A 90 -2.65 -14.80 11.22
N TRP A 91 -2.20 -14.59 10.01
CA TRP A 91 -1.93 -13.25 9.45
C TRP A 91 -3.12 -12.27 9.56
N ARG A 92 -4.36 -12.78 9.49
CA ARG A 92 -5.54 -11.93 9.67
C ARG A 92 -5.67 -11.41 11.11
N ARG A 93 -5.24 -12.23 12.10
CA ARG A 93 -5.14 -11.80 13.50
C ARG A 93 -4.04 -10.76 13.65
N GLN A 94 -2.87 -10.97 13.03
CA GLN A 94 -1.77 -10.00 13.02
C GLN A 94 -2.23 -8.66 12.43
N LEU A 95 -2.97 -8.67 11.30
CA LEU A 95 -3.53 -7.45 10.70
C LEU A 95 -4.45 -6.72 11.69
N LYS A 96 -5.32 -7.45 12.38
CA LYS A 96 -6.21 -6.87 13.39
C LYS A 96 -5.44 -6.22 14.54
N GLU A 97 -4.42 -6.87 15.03
CA GLU A 97 -3.57 -6.38 16.13
C GLU A 97 -2.72 -5.17 15.68
N ALA A 98 -2.22 -5.19 14.46
CA ALA A 98 -1.45 -4.09 13.89
C ALA A 98 -2.29 -2.84 13.57
N THR A 99 -3.61 -3.00 13.36
CA THR A 99 -4.56 -1.92 13.04
C THR A 99 -5.70 -1.86 14.06
N PRO A 100 -5.44 -1.59 15.36
CA PRO A 100 -6.45 -1.65 16.42
C PRO A 100 -7.60 -0.67 16.18
N ASP A 101 -7.32 0.51 15.64
CA ASP A 101 -8.28 1.59 15.38
C ASP A 101 -8.85 1.57 13.95
N GLY A 102 -8.63 0.49 13.20
CA GLY A 102 -9.03 0.37 11.80
C GLY A 102 -7.99 0.91 10.83
N ILE A 103 -8.41 1.12 9.57
CA ILE A 103 -7.53 1.50 8.45
C ILE A 103 -8.12 2.71 7.74
N ASP A 104 -7.36 3.81 7.66
CA ASP A 104 -7.80 5.04 7.02
C ASP A 104 -7.38 5.09 5.54
N VAL A 105 -6.20 4.56 5.22
CA VAL A 105 -5.68 4.49 3.86
C VAL A 105 -5.17 3.09 3.55
N ASP A 106 -5.55 2.58 2.39
CA ASP A 106 -4.99 1.36 1.80
C ASP A 106 -4.28 1.68 0.49
N PHE A 107 -3.01 1.29 0.40
CA PHE A 107 -2.26 1.31 -0.84
C PHE A 107 -2.19 -0.13 -1.36
N GLU A 108 -3.09 -0.44 -2.29
CA GLU A 108 -3.37 -1.82 -2.70
C GLU A 108 -2.61 -2.23 -3.96
N ASN A 109 -1.83 -3.29 -3.84
CA ASN A 109 -1.03 -3.87 -4.92
C ASN A 109 -1.39 -5.33 -5.24
N VAL A 110 -2.11 -6.02 -4.36
CA VAL A 110 -2.21 -7.50 -4.37
C VAL A 110 -3.56 -8.01 -4.81
N GLY A 111 -4.65 -7.47 -4.24
CA GLY A 111 -5.99 -8.02 -4.45
C GLY A 111 -6.26 -9.28 -3.59
N GLY A 112 -7.26 -10.05 -4.00
CA GLY A 112 -7.61 -11.32 -3.37
C GLY A 112 -7.92 -11.22 -1.88
N GLU A 113 -7.49 -12.21 -1.11
CA GLU A 113 -7.78 -12.32 0.31
C GLU A 113 -7.15 -11.21 1.18
N ILE A 114 -6.01 -10.65 0.75
CA ILE A 114 -5.36 -9.53 1.44
C ILE A 114 -6.23 -8.29 1.34
N MET A 115 -6.62 -7.89 0.14
CA MET A 115 -7.51 -6.76 -0.10
C MET A 115 -8.86 -6.94 0.63
N GLU A 116 -9.42 -8.17 0.61
CA GLU A 116 -10.66 -8.48 1.33
C GLU A 116 -10.54 -8.23 2.84
N ALA A 117 -9.44 -8.67 3.45
CA ALA A 117 -9.20 -8.47 4.87
C ALA A 117 -8.98 -7.00 5.24
N VAL A 118 -8.29 -6.24 4.38
CA VAL A 118 -8.10 -4.79 4.53
C VAL A 118 -9.44 -4.06 4.43
N PHE A 119 -10.23 -4.34 3.40
CA PHE A 119 -11.55 -3.71 3.20
C PHE A 119 -12.52 -3.94 4.36
N ALA A 120 -12.44 -5.11 4.99
CA ALA A 120 -13.27 -5.42 6.18
C ALA A 120 -12.92 -4.52 7.39
N ARG A 121 -11.78 -3.83 7.37
CA ARG A 121 -11.26 -3.00 8.46
C ARG A 121 -11.17 -1.50 8.12
N MET A 122 -11.60 -1.10 6.92
CA MET A 122 -11.59 0.31 6.52
C MET A 122 -12.46 1.18 7.43
N ASN A 123 -11.91 2.29 7.83
CA ASN A 123 -12.60 3.32 8.59
C ASN A 123 -13.57 4.13 7.71
N LYS A 124 -14.45 4.88 8.38
CA LYS A 124 -15.34 5.82 7.72
C LYS A 124 -14.53 6.86 6.93
N ASP A 125 -14.97 7.11 5.68
CA ASP A 125 -14.33 8.04 4.74
C ASP A 125 -12.88 7.64 4.39
N GLY A 126 -12.53 6.34 4.55
CA GLY A 126 -11.25 5.79 4.16
C GLY A 126 -10.97 5.91 2.66
N ARG A 127 -9.71 5.76 2.28
CA ARG A 127 -9.26 5.89 0.88
C ARG A 127 -8.46 4.66 0.48
N VAL A 128 -8.72 4.17 -0.72
CA VAL A 128 -7.97 3.06 -1.33
C VAL A 128 -7.34 3.54 -2.64
N ALA A 129 -6.02 3.60 -2.67
CA ALA A 129 -5.25 3.79 -3.89
C ALA A 129 -5.00 2.41 -4.52
N LEU A 130 -5.79 2.07 -5.52
CA LEU A 130 -5.70 0.78 -6.21
C LEU A 130 -4.62 0.84 -7.30
N CYS A 131 -3.44 0.38 -6.93
CA CYS A 131 -2.24 0.37 -7.77
C CYS A 131 -2.11 -0.91 -8.60
N GLY A 132 -2.51 -2.07 -8.04
CA GLY A 132 -2.38 -3.34 -8.70
C GLY A 132 -3.19 -4.46 -8.04
N LEU A 133 -3.30 -5.58 -8.75
CA LEU A 133 -4.03 -6.78 -8.33
C LEU A 133 -3.20 -8.03 -8.67
N ILE A 134 -1.93 -8.04 -8.24
CA ILE A 134 -0.94 -9.03 -8.70
C ILE A 134 -1.33 -10.49 -8.39
N SER A 135 -2.17 -10.72 -7.37
CA SER A 135 -2.64 -12.07 -7.05
C SER A 135 -3.48 -12.71 -8.16
N GLY A 136 -4.09 -11.89 -9.03
CA GLY A 136 -4.93 -12.38 -10.14
C GLY A 136 -4.27 -12.34 -11.51
N TYR A 137 -3.02 -11.86 -11.66
CA TYR A 137 -2.42 -11.65 -13.00
C TYR A 137 -2.13 -12.93 -13.76
N ASN A 138 -1.97 -14.06 -13.09
CA ASN A 138 -1.67 -15.35 -13.69
C ASN A 138 -2.85 -16.35 -13.61
N GLU A 139 -4.03 -15.89 -13.20
CA GLU A 139 -5.22 -16.74 -13.14
C GLU A 139 -5.87 -16.83 -14.51
N ASP A 140 -6.32 -18.03 -14.89
CA ASP A 140 -7.02 -18.30 -16.17
C ASP A 140 -8.39 -17.62 -16.22
N GLU A 141 -9.02 -17.42 -15.06
CA GLU A 141 -10.30 -16.73 -14.91
C GLU A 141 -10.16 -15.55 -13.96
N PRO A 142 -10.90 -14.45 -14.18
CA PRO A 142 -10.90 -13.34 -13.23
C PRO A 142 -11.28 -13.82 -11.84
N PRO A 143 -10.50 -13.47 -10.78
CA PRO A 143 -10.86 -13.83 -9.43
C PRO A 143 -12.21 -13.19 -9.03
N PRO A 144 -12.98 -13.83 -8.15
CA PRO A 144 -14.21 -13.23 -7.65
C PRO A 144 -13.90 -11.92 -6.93
N GLY A 145 -14.85 -10.97 -6.99
CA GLY A 145 -14.74 -9.72 -6.24
C GLY A 145 -14.73 -9.96 -4.72
N PRO A 146 -14.22 -8.98 -3.94
CA PRO A 146 -14.13 -9.13 -2.50
C PRO A 146 -15.51 -9.24 -1.83
N ARG A 147 -15.67 -10.18 -0.92
CA ARG A 147 -16.91 -10.38 -0.14
C ARG A 147 -17.17 -9.20 0.80
N SER A 148 -16.11 -8.54 1.26
CA SER A 148 -16.16 -7.34 2.11
C SER A 148 -16.53 -6.05 1.37
N PHE A 149 -16.87 -6.12 0.06
CA PHE A 149 -17.18 -4.94 -0.76
C PHE A 149 -18.31 -4.07 -0.17
N GLY A 150 -19.28 -4.68 0.52
CA GLY A 150 -20.33 -3.96 1.22
C GLY A 150 -19.84 -2.99 2.30
N ASN A 151 -18.65 -3.25 2.87
CA ASN A 151 -18.06 -2.35 3.85
C ASN A 151 -17.67 -0.99 3.25
N LEU A 152 -17.26 -0.97 1.97
CA LEU A 152 -16.95 0.27 1.25
C LEU A 152 -18.17 1.21 1.21
N LEU A 153 -19.37 0.66 0.99
CA LEU A 153 -20.62 1.44 1.05
C LEU A 153 -20.89 1.94 2.46
N ILE A 154 -20.83 1.05 3.47
CA ILE A 154 -21.15 1.36 4.86
C ILE A 154 -20.19 2.43 5.40
N GLN A 155 -18.90 2.33 5.08
CA GLN A 155 -17.87 3.25 5.52
C GLN A 155 -17.65 4.44 4.57
N ARG A 156 -18.37 4.52 3.45
CA ARG A 156 -18.21 5.57 2.41
C ARG A 156 -16.77 5.70 1.91
N VAL A 157 -16.11 4.55 1.73
CA VAL A 157 -14.72 4.47 1.27
C VAL A 157 -14.62 4.94 -0.17
N LYS A 158 -13.66 5.83 -0.45
CA LYS A 158 -13.27 6.19 -1.82
C LYS A 158 -12.25 5.15 -2.32
N LEU A 159 -12.59 4.40 -3.35
CA LEU A 159 -11.67 3.51 -4.04
C LEU A 159 -11.36 4.10 -5.42
N GLN A 160 -10.09 4.32 -5.71
CA GLN A 160 -9.65 4.90 -6.97
C GLN A 160 -8.48 4.10 -7.56
N GLY A 161 -8.70 3.54 -8.75
CA GLY A 161 -7.62 3.00 -9.58
C GLY A 161 -6.86 4.11 -10.29
N PHE A 162 -5.60 3.86 -10.63
CA PHE A 162 -4.78 4.80 -11.38
C PHE A 162 -3.70 4.06 -12.19
N ILE A 163 -3.27 4.71 -13.27
CA ILE A 163 -2.14 4.26 -14.09
C ILE A 163 -1.11 5.39 -14.11
N ILE A 164 0.12 5.07 -13.74
CA ILE A 164 1.18 6.08 -13.62
C ILE A 164 1.43 6.86 -14.91
N LEU A 165 1.20 6.26 -16.08
CA LEU A 165 1.38 6.94 -17.37
C LEU A 165 0.44 8.13 -17.58
N ASP A 166 -0.69 8.18 -16.88
CA ASP A 166 -1.61 9.33 -16.93
C ASP A 166 -0.98 10.59 -16.32
N TYR A 167 0.05 10.42 -15.48
CA TYR A 167 0.79 11.48 -14.81
C TYR A 167 2.08 11.89 -15.56
N TYR A 168 2.33 11.34 -16.76
CA TYR A 168 3.59 11.53 -17.49
C TYR A 168 4.02 13.00 -17.65
N ALA A 169 3.08 13.89 -17.90
CA ALA A 169 3.37 15.33 -18.04
C ALA A 169 3.87 15.98 -16.72
N ARG A 170 3.72 15.30 -15.60
CA ARG A 170 4.05 15.78 -14.24
C ARG A 170 5.27 15.10 -13.63
N PHE A 171 5.99 14.28 -14.37
CA PHE A 171 7.15 13.55 -13.86
C PHE A 171 8.33 14.44 -13.46
N GLY A 172 8.30 15.72 -13.79
CA GLY A 172 9.30 16.70 -13.38
C GLY A 172 9.01 17.43 -12.05
N GLU A 173 7.86 17.14 -11.42
CA GLU A 173 7.50 17.71 -10.12
C GLU A 173 8.32 17.08 -9.01
#